data_28e99dfe80266bb032d911ea2290b5ec
#
_entry.id   28e99dfe80266bb032d911ea2290b5ec
#
_cell.length_a   1.000
_cell.length_b   1.000
_cell.length_c   1.000
_cell.angle_alpha   90.00
_cell.angle_beta   90.00
_cell.angle_gamma   90.00
#
_symmetry.space_group_name_H-M   'P 1'
#
loop_
_entity.id
_entity.type
_entity.pdbx_description
1 polymer ?
#
loop_
_entity_poly.entity_id
_entity_poly.type
_entity_poly.pdbx_seq_one_letter_code
_entity_poly.pdbx_strand_id
1 'polypeptide(L)'
;MSPLVAVVATTVALAACGRPAAMGEADSLILVADPELWSQVEQETYDALEPTLFTIRDEKKFYITYVAPDGKELEELLFWKQILVFGVPGDPLLQQVADAAGRDELNPPEIFQTPNVWAMGQAVTVVVLEEGREAESWRSLLGELAELLDHEYRLWALNRMWVSGVDSVLTTQLQDRLGFGMNVPAVYEYQFRDEDLVVIRNDNPD
;
A
#
# COMPACT_ATOMS: atom_id res chain seq x y z
N MET A 1 -35.76 7.43 59.42
CA MET A 1 -36.14 7.40 57.96
C MET A 1 -34.91 7.87 57.19
N SER A 2 -34.13 6.92 56.70
CA SER A 2 -32.94 7.22 55.88
C SER A 2 -33.28 7.11 54.39
N PRO A 3 -32.89 8.05 53.56
CA PRO A 3 -33.09 7.92 52.13
C PRO A 3 -32.02 7.03 51.49
N LEU A 4 -32.44 6.02 50.77
CA LEU A 4 -31.60 5.23 49.85
C LEU A 4 -31.20 6.10 48.68
N VAL A 5 -29.89 6.32 48.52
CA VAL A 5 -29.33 6.91 47.30
C VAL A 5 -29.07 5.78 46.33
N ALA A 6 -29.87 5.71 45.28
CA ALA A 6 -29.62 4.78 44.17
C ALA A 6 -28.53 5.39 43.24
N VAL A 7 -27.34 4.77 43.24
CA VAL A 7 -26.29 5.10 42.27
C VAL A 7 -26.60 4.34 40.95
N VAL A 8 -27.05 5.06 39.94
CA VAL A 8 -27.18 4.54 38.58
C VAL A 8 -25.80 4.58 37.96
N ALA A 9 -25.14 3.42 37.86
CA ALA A 9 -23.91 3.26 37.10
C ALA A 9 -24.26 3.19 35.61
N THR A 10 -24.08 4.29 34.91
CA THR A 10 -24.19 4.35 33.46
C THR A 10 -22.91 3.74 32.85
N THR A 11 -22.96 2.47 32.44
CA THR A 11 -21.91 1.83 31.67
C THR A 11 -21.94 2.42 30.26
N VAL A 12 -21.03 3.36 29.99
CA VAL A 12 -20.72 3.81 28.64
C VAL A 12 -19.97 2.66 27.96
N ALA A 13 -20.66 1.87 27.17
CA ALA A 13 -20.04 0.94 26.24
C ALA A 13 -19.30 1.79 25.16
N LEU A 14 -18.01 1.98 25.34
CA LEU A 14 -17.13 2.44 24.28
C LEU A 14 -17.11 1.34 23.23
N ALA A 15 -17.96 1.46 22.23
CA ALA A 15 -17.81 0.72 20.99
C ALA A 15 -16.51 1.19 20.35
N ALA A 16 -15.42 0.49 20.62
CA ALA A 16 -14.19 0.59 19.87
C ALA A 16 -14.47 0.01 18.47
N CYS A 17 -15.16 0.77 17.62
CA CYS A 17 -15.20 0.50 16.17
C CYS A 17 -13.78 0.75 15.66
N GLY A 18 -12.90 -0.24 15.80
CA GLY A 18 -11.63 -0.25 15.10
C GLY A 18 -11.92 -0.28 13.59
N ARG A 19 -11.15 0.47 12.80
CA ARG A 19 -11.22 0.35 11.35
C ARG A 19 -10.96 -1.09 10.95
N PRO A 20 -11.64 -1.63 9.91
CA PRO A 20 -11.35 -2.97 9.40
C PRO A 20 -9.91 -3.08 8.91
N ALA A 21 -9.40 -4.29 8.78
CA ALA A 21 -8.11 -4.51 8.14
C ALA A 21 -8.24 -4.28 6.63
N ALA A 22 -7.20 -3.69 6.03
CA ALA A 22 -7.16 -3.49 4.59
C ALA A 22 -7.10 -4.82 3.83
N MET A 23 -7.79 -4.89 2.70
CA MET A 23 -7.91 -6.07 1.83
C MET A 23 -7.05 -5.95 0.58
N GLY A 24 -7.01 -7.01 -0.22
CA GLY A 24 -6.34 -7.06 -1.52
C GLY A 24 -4.84 -7.35 -1.43
N GLU A 25 -4.24 -7.58 -2.58
CA GLU A 25 -2.81 -7.82 -2.71
C GLU A 25 -2.04 -6.49 -2.65
N ALA A 26 -0.75 -6.56 -2.40
CA ALA A 26 0.07 -5.34 -2.25
C ALA A 26 0.38 -4.65 -3.57
N ASP A 27 0.29 -5.37 -4.67
CA ASP A 27 0.45 -4.89 -6.05
C ASP A 27 -0.87 -4.47 -6.72
N SER A 28 -2.01 -4.64 -6.02
CA SER A 28 -3.32 -4.21 -6.51
C SER A 28 -3.59 -2.76 -6.12
N LEU A 29 -3.71 -1.90 -7.11
CA LEU A 29 -3.90 -0.46 -6.97
C LEU A 29 -5.31 -0.05 -7.38
N ILE A 30 -6.11 0.43 -6.44
CA ILE A 30 -7.41 1.05 -6.74
C ILE A 30 -7.17 2.50 -7.11
N LEU A 31 -7.52 2.88 -8.34
CA LEU A 31 -7.33 4.22 -8.86
C LEU A 31 -8.68 4.92 -8.98
N VAL A 32 -8.82 6.05 -8.29
CA VAL A 32 -10.04 6.86 -8.27
C VAL A 32 -9.79 8.19 -8.94
N ALA A 33 -10.52 8.46 -10.02
CA ALA A 33 -10.43 9.70 -10.78
C ALA A 33 -11.72 10.05 -11.52
N ASP A 34 -11.88 11.32 -11.84
CA ASP A 34 -12.94 11.76 -12.74
C ASP A 34 -12.89 11.04 -14.09
N PRO A 35 -14.03 10.58 -14.67
CA PRO A 35 -14.06 9.85 -15.93
C PRO A 35 -13.51 10.62 -17.13
N GLU A 36 -13.71 11.95 -17.20
CA GLU A 36 -13.21 12.77 -18.31
C GLU A 36 -11.68 12.86 -18.23
N LEU A 37 -11.15 13.09 -17.03
CA LEU A 37 -9.70 13.09 -16.80
C LEU A 37 -9.11 11.72 -17.08
N TRP A 38 -9.71 10.65 -16.56
CA TRP A 38 -9.25 9.28 -16.80
C TRP A 38 -9.12 8.97 -18.28
N SER A 39 -10.13 9.30 -19.07
CA SER A 39 -10.11 9.07 -20.53
C SER A 39 -8.94 9.72 -21.26
N GLN A 40 -8.35 10.78 -20.70
CA GLN A 40 -7.23 11.53 -21.28
C GLN A 40 -5.86 10.97 -20.88
N VAL A 41 -5.79 10.24 -19.75
CA VAL A 41 -4.51 9.82 -19.13
C VAL A 41 -4.39 8.32 -18.94
N GLU A 42 -5.43 7.54 -19.26
CA GLU A 42 -5.53 6.10 -19.02
C GLU A 42 -4.32 5.33 -19.56
N GLN A 43 -4.04 5.46 -20.87
CA GLN A 43 -2.99 4.69 -21.51
C GLN A 43 -1.61 4.98 -20.92
N GLU A 44 -1.28 6.25 -20.74
CA GLU A 44 0.01 6.65 -20.18
C GLU A 44 0.16 6.25 -18.71
N THR A 45 -0.96 6.18 -17.97
CA THR A 45 -1.00 5.68 -16.60
C THR A 45 -0.71 4.17 -16.55
N TYR A 46 -1.35 3.38 -17.40
CA TYR A 46 -1.04 1.95 -17.50
C TYR A 46 0.41 1.71 -17.93
N ASP A 47 0.91 2.45 -18.93
CA ASP A 47 2.28 2.31 -19.41
C ASP A 47 3.32 2.60 -18.30
N ALA A 48 3.03 3.54 -17.43
CA ALA A 48 3.93 3.93 -16.34
C ALA A 48 3.82 3.03 -15.09
N LEU A 49 2.61 2.64 -14.70
CA LEU A 49 2.37 1.95 -13.43
C LEU A 49 2.17 0.44 -13.57
N GLU A 50 1.75 -0.06 -14.74
CA GLU A 50 1.61 -1.48 -15.04
C GLU A 50 2.66 -2.02 -16.04
N PRO A 51 3.92 -1.59 -16.04
CA PRO A 51 4.88 -2.16 -16.97
C PRO A 51 5.03 -3.66 -16.70
N THR A 52 5.14 -4.43 -17.78
CA THR A 52 5.40 -5.87 -17.69
C THR A 52 6.83 -6.10 -17.23
N LEU A 53 6.99 -6.86 -16.17
CA LEU A 53 8.27 -7.31 -15.65
C LEU A 53 8.56 -8.71 -16.21
N PHE A 54 9.75 -8.87 -16.78
CA PHE A 54 10.20 -10.18 -17.21
C PHE A 54 10.70 -10.98 -15.99
N THR A 55 9.89 -11.95 -15.57
CA THR A 55 10.23 -12.94 -14.54
C THR A 55 10.19 -14.34 -15.17
N ILE A 56 9.91 -15.41 -14.42
CA ILE A 56 9.62 -16.74 -14.97
C ILE A 56 8.38 -16.71 -15.86
N ARG A 57 7.46 -15.80 -15.59
CA ARG A 57 6.29 -15.42 -16.40
C ARG A 57 6.25 -13.91 -16.50
N ASP A 58 5.63 -13.39 -17.55
CA ASP A 58 5.37 -11.98 -17.65
C ASP A 58 4.35 -11.58 -16.59
N GLU A 59 4.75 -10.69 -15.69
CA GLU A 59 3.94 -10.18 -14.58
C GLU A 59 3.87 -8.66 -14.67
N LYS A 60 2.72 -8.10 -14.34
CA LYS A 60 2.58 -6.65 -14.23
C LYS A 60 3.17 -6.18 -12.90
N LYS A 61 3.76 -4.98 -12.90
CA LYS A 61 4.31 -4.37 -11.69
C LYS A 61 3.20 -4.03 -10.69
N PHE A 62 2.10 -3.45 -11.18
CA PHE A 62 0.87 -3.24 -10.44
C PHE A 62 -0.32 -3.71 -11.29
N TYR A 63 -1.42 -3.99 -10.64
CA TYR A 63 -2.71 -4.28 -11.25
C TYR A 63 -3.67 -3.16 -10.90
N ILE A 64 -3.94 -2.27 -11.85
CA ILE A 64 -4.79 -1.10 -11.65
C ILE A 64 -6.26 -1.49 -11.86
N THR A 65 -7.09 -1.14 -10.89
CA THR A 65 -8.55 -1.13 -11.01
C THR A 65 -9.03 0.30 -10.94
N TYR A 66 -9.46 0.84 -12.07
CA TYR A 66 -10.06 2.17 -12.12
C TYR A 66 -11.51 2.14 -11.61
N VAL A 67 -11.88 3.17 -10.85
CA VAL A 67 -13.25 3.44 -10.42
C VAL A 67 -13.54 4.94 -10.42
N ALA A 68 -14.74 5.32 -10.89
CA ALA A 68 -15.17 6.70 -10.82
C ALA A 68 -15.55 7.09 -9.36
N PRO A 69 -15.42 8.38 -8.97
CA PRO A 69 -15.74 8.82 -7.60
C PRO A 69 -17.21 8.59 -7.19
N ASP A 70 -18.11 8.47 -8.15
CA ASP A 70 -19.53 8.15 -7.96
C ASP A 70 -19.88 6.69 -8.27
N GLY A 71 -18.88 5.85 -8.53
CA GLY A 71 -19.01 4.43 -8.82
C GLY A 71 -19.61 3.66 -7.64
N LYS A 72 -20.56 2.77 -7.92
CA LYS A 72 -21.25 2.00 -6.87
C LYS A 72 -20.32 1.07 -6.10
N GLU A 73 -19.28 0.58 -6.74
CA GLU A 73 -18.26 -0.29 -6.19
C GLU A 73 -17.23 0.43 -5.33
N LEU A 74 -17.18 1.78 -5.38
CA LEU A 74 -16.17 2.56 -4.66
C LEU A 74 -16.19 2.29 -3.16
N GLU A 75 -17.38 2.20 -2.54
CA GLU A 75 -17.51 1.98 -1.09
C GLU A 75 -16.80 0.70 -0.62
N GLU A 76 -16.84 -0.37 -1.43
CA GLU A 76 -16.16 -1.64 -1.13
C GLU A 76 -14.66 -1.56 -1.41
N LEU A 77 -14.26 -0.88 -2.49
CA LEU A 77 -12.88 -0.74 -2.92
C LEU A 77 -12.05 0.19 -2.03
N LEU A 78 -12.69 1.11 -1.30
CA LEU A 78 -12.01 1.97 -0.33
C LEU A 78 -11.35 1.22 0.84
N PHE A 79 -11.63 -0.07 1.02
CA PHE A 79 -10.96 -0.89 2.03
C PHE A 79 -9.71 -1.64 1.52
N TRP A 80 -9.27 -1.38 0.29
CA TRP A 80 -8.08 -2.01 -0.26
C TRP A 80 -6.79 -1.41 0.27
N LYS A 81 -5.69 -2.19 0.18
CA LYS A 81 -4.37 -1.79 0.74
C LYS A 81 -3.76 -0.59 0.06
N GLN A 82 -3.91 -0.50 -1.27
CA GLN A 82 -3.32 0.56 -2.07
C GLN A 82 -4.42 1.33 -2.79
N ILE A 83 -4.57 2.60 -2.46
CA ILE A 83 -5.53 3.49 -3.11
C ILE A 83 -4.78 4.70 -3.65
N LEU A 84 -5.05 5.04 -4.90
CA LEU A 84 -4.57 6.22 -5.58
C LEU A 84 -5.77 7.11 -5.94
N VAL A 85 -5.84 8.28 -5.35
CA VAL A 85 -6.87 9.28 -5.64
C VAL A 85 -6.22 10.44 -6.37
N PHE A 86 -6.75 10.85 -7.51
CA PHE A 86 -6.33 12.07 -8.14
C PHE A 86 -7.51 12.95 -8.54
N GLY A 87 -7.32 14.25 -8.34
CA GLY A 87 -8.34 15.26 -8.52
C GLY A 87 -7.83 16.65 -8.17
N VAL A 88 -8.73 17.61 -8.16
CA VAL A 88 -8.43 19.01 -7.85
C VAL A 88 -8.83 19.37 -6.41
N PRO A 89 -8.27 20.45 -5.82
CA PRO A 89 -8.75 20.96 -4.55
C PRO A 89 -10.25 21.24 -4.58
N GLY A 90 -10.99 20.70 -3.59
CA GLY A 90 -12.44 20.80 -3.52
C GLY A 90 -13.19 19.52 -3.91
N ASP A 91 -12.51 18.54 -4.51
CA ASP A 91 -13.09 17.22 -4.74
C ASP A 91 -13.39 16.53 -3.39
N PRO A 92 -14.62 16.04 -3.16
CA PRO A 92 -15.03 15.55 -1.85
C PRO A 92 -14.18 14.40 -1.33
N LEU A 93 -13.79 13.43 -2.19
CA LEU A 93 -12.98 12.30 -1.79
C LEU A 93 -11.55 12.73 -1.46
N LEU A 94 -10.98 13.61 -2.28
CA LEU A 94 -9.65 14.17 -2.04
C LEU A 94 -9.62 14.96 -0.74
N GLN A 95 -10.63 15.77 -0.47
CA GLN A 95 -10.74 16.54 0.78
C GLN A 95 -10.84 15.61 1.99
N GLN A 96 -11.61 14.52 1.91
CA GLN A 96 -11.70 13.52 2.97
C GLN A 96 -10.33 12.93 3.31
N VAL A 97 -9.50 12.66 2.31
CA VAL A 97 -8.14 12.13 2.53
C VAL A 97 -7.22 13.21 3.11
N ALA A 98 -7.32 14.45 2.62
CA ALA A 98 -6.54 15.58 3.15
C ALA A 98 -6.86 15.83 4.64
N ASP A 99 -8.13 15.81 5.02
CA ASP A 99 -8.58 15.96 6.41
C ASP A 99 -8.03 14.82 7.28
N ALA A 100 -8.07 13.58 6.78
CA ALA A 100 -7.49 12.42 7.50
C ALA A 100 -5.98 12.51 7.65
N ALA A 101 -5.30 13.17 6.72
CA ALA A 101 -3.86 13.46 6.76
C ALA A 101 -3.51 14.68 7.63
N GLY A 102 -4.50 15.43 8.12
CA GLY A 102 -4.30 16.68 8.87
C GLY A 102 -3.73 17.81 8.00
N ARG A 103 -4.09 17.84 6.72
CA ARG A 103 -3.63 18.86 5.76
C ARG A 103 -4.71 19.91 5.53
N ASP A 104 -4.47 21.12 6.02
CA ASP A 104 -5.38 22.25 5.85
C ASP A 104 -5.22 22.95 4.49
N GLU A 105 -4.05 22.80 3.85
CA GLU A 105 -3.71 23.41 2.57
C GLU A 105 -3.18 22.36 1.58
N LEU A 106 -3.62 22.49 0.33
CA LEU A 106 -3.16 21.71 -0.82
C LEU A 106 -2.48 22.64 -1.82
N ASN A 107 -1.32 22.23 -2.32
CA ASN A 107 -0.48 23.06 -3.20
C ASN A 107 -0.28 22.37 -4.56
N PRO A 108 -1.27 22.39 -5.46
CA PRO A 108 -1.17 21.74 -6.76
C PRO A 108 -0.03 22.33 -7.64
N PRO A 109 0.69 21.50 -8.43
CA PRO A 109 0.58 20.04 -8.44
C PRO A 109 1.44 19.40 -7.33
N GLU A 110 0.89 18.48 -6.57
CA GLU A 110 1.64 17.77 -5.52
C GLU A 110 1.20 16.32 -5.34
N ILE A 111 2.09 15.50 -4.77
CA ILE A 111 1.78 14.15 -4.32
C ILE A 111 1.96 14.08 -2.80
N PHE A 112 1.03 13.44 -2.11
CA PHE A 112 1.21 13.07 -0.71
C PHE A 112 0.60 11.71 -0.40
N GLN A 113 1.04 11.10 0.71
CA GLN A 113 0.51 9.83 1.20
C GLN A 113 0.02 9.95 2.63
N THR A 114 -1.00 9.20 2.96
CA THR A 114 -1.48 9.05 4.34
C THR A 114 -1.91 7.60 4.58
N PRO A 115 -1.58 7.04 5.76
CA PRO A 115 -1.98 5.67 6.09
C PRO A 115 -3.38 5.62 6.71
N ASN A 116 -4.02 4.45 6.59
CA ASN A 116 -5.18 4.09 7.40
C ASN A 116 -6.37 5.06 7.33
N VAL A 117 -6.73 5.53 6.14
CA VAL A 117 -7.89 6.43 5.98
C VAL A 117 -9.19 5.67 6.26
N TRP A 118 -9.44 4.58 5.55
CA TRP A 118 -10.65 3.76 5.67
C TRP A 118 -10.40 2.40 6.33
N ALA A 119 -9.18 1.85 6.18
CA ALA A 119 -8.80 0.54 6.72
C ALA A 119 -7.41 0.56 7.35
N MET A 120 -7.18 -0.32 8.32
CA MET A 120 -5.87 -0.49 8.97
C MET A 120 -4.90 -1.23 8.04
N GLY A 121 -3.69 -0.72 7.90
CA GLY A 121 -2.68 -1.28 6.97
C GLY A 121 -2.86 -0.80 5.53
N GLN A 122 -3.62 0.26 5.31
CA GLN A 122 -3.84 0.90 4.03
C GLN A 122 -2.84 2.02 3.79
N ALA A 123 -2.40 2.18 2.55
CA ALA A 123 -1.70 3.36 2.04
C ALA A 123 -2.59 4.07 1.02
N VAL A 124 -2.88 5.35 1.26
CA VAL A 124 -3.63 6.20 0.33
C VAL A 124 -2.69 7.25 -0.22
N THR A 125 -2.46 7.19 -1.53
CA THR A 125 -1.68 8.16 -2.28
C THR A 125 -2.63 9.14 -2.95
N VAL A 126 -2.36 10.42 -2.82
CA VAL A 126 -3.15 11.50 -3.43
C VAL A 126 -2.27 12.27 -4.38
N VAL A 127 -2.79 12.51 -5.58
CA VAL A 127 -2.21 13.42 -6.56
C VAL A 127 -3.14 14.61 -6.72
N VAL A 128 -2.71 15.75 -6.23
CA VAL A 128 -3.46 17.01 -6.31
C VAL A 128 -3.08 17.71 -7.60
N LEU A 129 -4.08 17.95 -8.45
CA LEU A 129 -3.92 18.49 -9.78
C LEU A 129 -4.30 19.99 -9.83
N GLU A 130 -3.71 20.72 -10.76
CA GLU A 130 -4.09 22.12 -11.03
C GLU A 130 -5.42 22.15 -11.78
N GLU A 131 -6.39 22.90 -11.25
CA GLU A 131 -7.69 23.09 -11.90
C GLU A 131 -7.54 23.71 -13.29
N GLY A 132 -8.18 23.12 -14.29
CA GLY A 132 -8.10 23.52 -15.69
C GLY A 132 -6.83 23.03 -16.42
N ARG A 133 -5.93 22.32 -15.74
CA ARG A 133 -4.70 21.72 -16.30
C ARG A 133 -4.44 20.32 -15.77
N GLU A 134 -5.49 19.59 -15.47
CA GLU A 134 -5.44 18.33 -14.72
C GLU A 134 -4.57 17.29 -15.42
N ALA A 135 -4.80 17.06 -16.72
CA ALA A 135 -4.03 16.07 -17.48
C ALA A 135 -2.55 16.47 -17.65
N GLU A 136 -2.23 17.77 -17.73
CA GLU A 136 -0.85 18.25 -17.79
C GLU A 136 -0.14 18.06 -16.44
N SER A 137 -0.82 18.44 -15.35
CA SER A 137 -0.34 18.22 -13.99
C SER A 137 -0.08 16.75 -13.71
N TRP A 138 -1.02 15.87 -14.09
CA TRP A 138 -0.86 14.43 -13.99
C TRP A 138 0.42 13.94 -14.68
N ARG A 139 0.61 14.31 -15.95
CA ARG A 139 1.79 13.91 -16.72
C ARG A 139 3.10 14.37 -16.08
N SER A 140 3.10 15.56 -15.48
CA SER A 140 4.29 16.10 -14.81
C SER A 140 4.68 15.34 -13.56
N LEU A 141 3.72 14.73 -12.87
CA LEU A 141 3.90 13.99 -11.62
C LEU A 141 4.03 12.47 -11.81
N LEU A 142 3.68 11.93 -12.98
CA LEU A 142 3.58 10.50 -13.21
C LEU A 142 4.88 9.74 -12.95
N GLY A 143 6.03 10.32 -13.29
CA GLY A 143 7.35 9.74 -13.00
C GLY A 143 7.64 9.65 -11.51
N GLU A 144 7.40 10.73 -10.78
CA GLU A 144 7.57 10.77 -9.31
C GLU A 144 6.62 9.78 -8.63
N LEU A 145 5.36 9.72 -9.08
CA LEU A 145 4.38 8.76 -8.56
C LEU A 145 4.82 7.31 -8.76
N ALA A 146 5.32 6.98 -9.95
CA ALA A 146 5.78 5.62 -10.26
C ALA A 146 6.97 5.21 -9.36
N GLU A 147 7.92 6.13 -9.11
CA GLU A 147 9.04 5.90 -8.20
C GLU A 147 8.57 5.74 -6.74
N LEU A 148 7.63 6.57 -6.29
CA LEU A 148 7.06 6.51 -4.95
C LEU A 148 6.37 5.16 -4.69
N LEU A 149 5.47 4.75 -5.59
CA LEU A 149 4.75 3.47 -5.47
C LEU A 149 5.70 2.26 -5.52
N ASP A 150 6.73 2.31 -6.38
CA ASP A 150 7.76 1.27 -6.45
C ASP A 150 8.57 1.18 -5.14
N HIS A 151 8.94 2.31 -4.58
CA HIS A 151 9.65 2.37 -3.31
C HIS A 151 8.82 1.77 -2.17
N GLU A 152 7.56 2.15 -2.05
CA GLU A 152 6.64 1.63 -1.03
C GLU A 152 6.42 0.12 -1.16
N TYR A 153 6.22 -0.37 -2.39
CA TYR A 153 6.09 -1.80 -2.64
C TYR A 153 7.36 -2.57 -2.25
N ARG A 154 8.54 -2.05 -2.57
CA ARG A 154 9.82 -2.67 -2.16
C ARG A 154 9.99 -2.70 -0.65
N LEU A 155 9.64 -1.62 0.05
CA LEU A 155 9.68 -1.59 1.52
C LEU A 155 8.72 -2.61 2.13
N TRP A 156 7.51 -2.72 1.58
CA TRP A 156 6.54 -3.73 2.00
C TRP A 156 7.09 -5.15 1.79
N ALA A 157 7.63 -5.46 0.61
CA ALA A 157 8.20 -6.77 0.30
C ALA A 157 9.38 -7.12 1.22
N LEU A 158 10.29 -6.16 1.47
CA LEU A 158 11.41 -6.33 2.40
C LEU A 158 10.91 -6.60 3.82
N ASN A 159 9.95 -5.83 4.32
CA ASN A 159 9.41 -6.03 5.66
C ASN A 159 8.74 -7.40 5.79
N ARG A 160 7.98 -7.83 4.78
CA ARG A 160 7.36 -9.16 4.76
C ARG A 160 8.38 -10.29 4.77
N MET A 161 9.49 -10.13 4.04
CA MET A 161 10.55 -11.13 3.98
C MET A 161 11.14 -11.43 5.37
N TRP A 162 11.19 -10.43 6.27
CA TRP A 162 11.82 -10.55 7.58
C TRP A 162 10.84 -10.76 8.75
N VAL A 163 9.55 -10.94 8.49
CA VAL A 163 8.53 -11.16 9.56
C VAL A 163 8.88 -12.36 10.46
N SER A 164 9.45 -13.42 9.90
CA SER A 164 9.88 -14.60 10.65
C SER A 164 11.21 -14.43 11.39
N GLY A 165 11.86 -13.27 11.22
CA GLY A 165 13.22 -13.03 11.73
C GLY A 165 14.31 -13.65 10.87
N VAL A 166 15.55 -13.56 11.35
CA VAL A 166 16.75 -14.09 10.68
C VAL A 166 17.15 -15.42 11.30
N ASP A 167 17.47 -16.42 10.47
CA ASP A 167 18.13 -17.64 10.91
C ASP A 167 19.60 -17.37 11.25
N SER A 168 19.85 -17.07 12.52
CA SER A 168 21.22 -16.80 13.00
C SER A 168 22.13 -18.02 12.98
N VAL A 169 21.56 -19.21 13.05
CA VAL A 169 22.33 -20.47 12.99
C VAL A 169 22.87 -20.67 11.58
N LEU A 170 22.00 -20.52 10.58
CA LEU A 170 22.41 -20.60 9.18
C LEU A 170 23.42 -19.49 8.83
N THR A 171 23.18 -18.25 9.27
CA THR A 171 24.11 -17.14 9.06
C THR A 171 25.52 -17.48 9.57
N THR A 172 25.62 -18.02 10.78
CA THR A 172 26.90 -18.46 11.36
C THR A 172 27.54 -19.60 10.57
N GLN A 173 26.75 -20.62 10.17
CA GLN A 173 27.25 -21.74 9.38
C GLN A 173 27.77 -21.33 7.99
N LEU A 174 27.11 -20.36 7.35
CA LEU A 174 27.57 -19.80 6.07
C LEU A 174 28.92 -19.11 6.23
N GLN A 175 29.08 -18.32 7.29
CA GLN A 175 30.36 -17.65 7.59
C GLN A 175 31.47 -18.65 7.88
N ASP A 176 31.22 -19.68 8.71
CA ASP A 176 32.21 -20.63 9.17
C ASP A 176 32.64 -21.64 8.07
N ARG A 177 31.69 -22.05 7.22
CA ARG A 177 31.94 -23.11 6.20
C ARG A 177 32.27 -22.55 4.83
N LEU A 178 31.65 -21.41 4.44
CA LEU A 178 31.77 -20.86 3.09
C LEU A 178 32.49 -19.50 3.06
N GLY A 179 32.79 -18.91 4.23
CA GLY A 179 33.56 -17.68 4.35
C GLY A 179 32.80 -16.42 3.98
N PHE A 180 31.47 -16.48 3.84
CA PHE A 180 30.63 -15.29 3.60
C PHE A 180 29.44 -15.23 4.54
N GLY A 181 29.03 -13.99 4.89
CA GLY A 181 27.83 -13.75 5.68
C GLY A 181 26.64 -13.40 4.80
N MET A 182 25.48 -14.03 5.06
CA MET A 182 24.21 -13.70 4.42
C MET A 182 23.08 -13.90 5.43
N ASN A 183 22.24 -12.90 5.58
CA ASN A 183 21.01 -13.05 6.36
C ASN A 183 19.99 -13.85 5.54
N VAL A 184 19.41 -14.87 6.16
CA VAL A 184 18.35 -15.68 5.55
C VAL A 184 17.13 -15.63 6.47
N PRO A 185 15.92 -15.43 5.93
CA PRO A 185 14.70 -15.47 6.74
C PRO A 185 14.52 -16.86 7.37
N ALA A 186 14.03 -16.89 8.63
CA ALA A 186 13.92 -18.14 9.40
C ALA A 186 12.91 -19.15 8.83
N VAL A 187 12.05 -18.74 7.88
CA VAL A 187 11.11 -19.65 7.17
C VAL A 187 11.76 -20.46 6.06
N TYR A 188 13.00 -20.13 5.69
CA TYR A 188 13.69 -20.87 4.64
C TYR A 188 14.30 -22.14 5.21
N GLU A 189 14.16 -23.25 4.47
CA GLU A 189 14.89 -24.48 4.71
C GLU A 189 16.23 -24.45 3.98
N TYR A 190 17.23 -25.09 4.54
CA TYR A 190 18.54 -25.17 3.93
C TYR A 190 19.16 -26.57 4.04
N GLN A 191 20.00 -26.88 3.08
CA GLN A 191 20.77 -28.13 3.04
C GLN A 191 22.16 -27.86 2.49
N PHE A 192 23.17 -28.17 3.26
CA PHE A 192 24.53 -28.27 2.74
C PHE A 192 24.66 -29.61 1.96
N ARG A 193 24.93 -29.52 0.67
CA ARG A 193 25.09 -30.69 -0.19
C ARG A 193 26.52 -31.14 -0.32
N ASP A 194 27.47 -30.19 -0.39
CA ASP A 194 28.90 -30.38 -0.47
C ASP A 194 29.61 -29.34 0.43
N GLU A 195 30.97 -29.38 0.45
CA GLU A 195 31.77 -28.44 1.22
C GLU A 195 31.52 -26.98 0.79
N ASP A 196 31.25 -26.77 -0.51
CA ASP A 196 31.09 -25.44 -1.14
C ASP A 196 29.66 -25.13 -1.60
N LEU A 197 28.70 -26.04 -1.34
CA LEU A 197 27.33 -25.89 -1.85
C LEU A 197 26.28 -25.94 -0.73
N VAL A 198 25.54 -24.84 -0.60
CA VAL A 198 24.31 -24.79 0.19
C VAL A 198 23.12 -24.49 -0.72
N VAL A 199 22.05 -25.24 -0.52
CA VAL A 199 20.74 -24.97 -1.14
C VAL A 199 19.83 -24.38 -0.09
N ILE A 200 19.29 -23.20 -0.36
CA ILE A 200 18.33 -22.49 0.49
C ILE A 200 17.03 -22.39 -0.30
N ARG A 201 15.91 -22.76 0.30
CA ARG A 201 14.62 -22.77 -0.36
C ARG A 201 13.49 -22.41 0.59
N ASN A 202 12.46 -21.85 0.06
CA ASN A 202 11.17 -21.69 0.73
C ASN A 202 10.15 -22.54 -0.04
N ASP A 203 9.75 -23.65 0.53
CA ASP A 203 8.76 -24.56 -0.07
C ASP A 203 7.35 -24.27 0.44
N ASN A 204 7.10 -23.06 0.95
CA ASN A 204 5.76 -22.67 1.39
C ASN A 204 4.85 -22.60 0.16
N PRO A 205 3.89 -23.50 -0.01
CA PRO A 205 2.86 -23.34 -1.03
C PRO A 205 1.95 -22.21 -0.53
N ASP A 206 1.81 -21.16 -1.29
CA ASP A 206 0.82 -20.11 -1.07
C ASP A 206 -0.61 -20.66 -1.11
#